data_841e51f26aa1b9608429f11fc98b5e95
#
_entry.id   841e51f26aa1b9608429f11fc98b5e95
#
_cell.length_a   1.000
_cell.length_b   1.000
_cell.length_c   1.000
_cell.angle_alpha   90.00
_cell.angle_beta   90.00
_cell.angle_gamma   90.00
#
_symmetry.space_group_name_H-M   'P 1'
#
loop_
_entity.id
_entity.type
_entity.pdbx_description
1 polymer ?
#
loop_
_entity_poly.entity_id
_entity_poly.type
_entity_poly.pdbx_seq_one_letter_code
_entity_poly.pdbx_strand_id
1 'polypeptide(L)'
;ALVAARRAVDTAPDDPFLGLYLSDAKIDALLHDERVWVPPDVAAERAVQVERAADDAAAAGAELRLRSVGARFGLDAIDVELLLTAMAPDVDDRFERYYGYLNDDVTRRRASVGLALGLCGLEAARAEARSRLGPASALVAGGLVEIEDPDRPLLTRSLRVPDRVTAHVLGSDEPDAALDAVAVPVAPSGEPPPTELVAALREPDAFVYTRDRETVAVQ
;
A
#
# COMPACT_ATOMS: atom_id res chain seq x y z
N ALA A 1 4.94 17.03 -7.29
CA ALA A 1 5.78 16.97 -8.49
C ALA A 1 5.01 16.44 -9.70
N LEU A 2 4.46 15.20 -9.65
CA LEU A 2 3.74 14.58 -10.79
C LEU A 2 2.49 15.33 -11.21
N VAL A 3 1.68 15.85 -10.27
CA VAL A 3 0.54 16.70 -10.58
C VAL A 3 0.98 17.95 -11.35
N ALA A 4 2.11 18.57 -10.98
CA ALA A 4 2.64 19.72 -11.69
C ALA A 4 3.13 19.35 -13.11
N ALA A 5 3.79 18.22 -13.26
CA ALA A 5 4.20 17.70 -14.57
C ALA A 5 2.98 17.39 -15.45
N ARG A 6 1.95 16.77 -14.92
CA ARG A 6 0.69 16.50 -15.61
C ARG A 6 0.02 17.79 -16.08
N ARG A 7 -0.07 18.82 -15.21
CA ARG A 7 -0.66 20.12 -15.57
C ARG A 7 0.11 20.84 -16.66
N ALA A 8 1.43 20.65 -16.73
CA ALA A 8 2.26 21.31 -17.75
C ALA A 8 1.99 20.80 -19.18
N VAL A 9 1.48 19.56 -19.31
CA VAL A 9 1.14 18.94 -20.61
C VAL A 9 -0.37 18.83 -20.84
N ASP A 10 -1.19 19.31 -19.90
CA ASP A 10 -2.65 19.30 -20.02
C ASP A 10 -3.10 20.38 -20.99
N THR A 11 -3.83 19.98 -22.01
CA THR A 11 -4.34 20.89 -23.06
C THR A 11 -5.54 21.74 -22.63
N ALA A 12 -6.19 21.38 -21.50
CA ALA A 12 -7.35 22.08 -20.96
C ALA A 12 -7.38 22.06 -19.42
N PRO A 13 -6.36 22.67 -18.74
CA PRO A 13 -6.19 22.56 -17.30
C PRO A 13 -7.33 23.17 -16.47
N ASP A 14 -8.11 24.05 -17.05
CA ASP A 14 -9.22 24.77 -16.40
C ASP A 14 -10.62 24.27 -16.87
N ASP A 15 -10.69 23.10 -17.53
CA ASP A 15 -11.96 22.51 -17.94
C ASP A 15 -12.76 22.04 -16.71
N PRO A 16 -13.93 22.66 -16.41
CA PRO A 16 -14.75 22.30 -15.26
C PRO A 16 -15.36 20.89 -15.36
N PHE A 17 -15.31 20.27 -16.54
CA PHE A 17 -15.81 18.92 -16.80
C PHE A 17 -14.69 17.88 -16.96
N LEU A 18 -13.48 18.23 -16.56
CA LEU A 18 -12.32 17.32 -16.62
C LEU A 18 -12.66 15.98 -15.98
N GLY A 19 -12.47 14.89 -16.71
CA GLY A 19 -12.77 13.54 -16.24
C GLY A 19 -14.21 13.05 -16.44
N LEU A 20 -15.14 13.93 -16.88
CA LEU A 20 -16.54 13.56 -17.14
C LEU A 20 -16.81 13.22 -18.59
N TYR A 21 -15.99 13.72 -19.52
CA TYR A 21 -16.08 13.38 -20.94
C TYR A 21 -14.69 13.42 -21.61
N LEU A 22 -14.59 12.78 -22.76
CA LEU A 22 -13.40 12.82 -23.61
C LEU A 22 -13.66 13.77 -24.79
N SER A 23 -12.95 14.90 -24.84
CA SER A 23 -12.95 15.79 -26.01
C SER A 23 -12.00 15.25 -27.10
N ASP A 24 -12.22 15.68 -28.37
CA ASP A 24 -11.32 15.29 -29.47
C ASP A 24 -9.87 15.73 -29.20
N ALA A 25 -9.67 16.92 -28.64
CA ALA A 25 -8.35 17.40 -28.23
C ALA A 25 -7.69 16.49 -27.17
N LYS A 26 -8.48 15.89 -26.29
CA LYS A 26 -7.99 14.95 -25.29
C LYS A 26 -7.64 13.60 -25.90
N ILE A 27 -8.43 13.13 -26.86
CA ILE A 27 -8.10 11.93 -27.65
C ILE A 27 -6.79 12.15 -28.40
N ASP A 28 -6.60 13.30 -29.04
CA ASP A 28 -5.37 13.64 -29.75
C ASP A 28 -4.18 13.69 -28.81
N ALA A 29 -4.33 14.25 -27.61
CA ALA A 29 -3.30 14.24 -26.58
C ALA A 29 -2.96 12.81 -26.10
N LEU A 30 -3.96 11.93 -25.95
CA LEU A 30 -3.75 10.52 -25.60
C LEU A 30 -3.01 9.74 -26.69
N LEU A 31 -3.23 10.06 -27.96
CA LEU A 31 -2.52 9.43 -29.08
C LEU A 31 -1.03 9.81 -29.14
N HIS A 32 -0.66 10.95 -28.55
CA HIS A 32 0.70 11.46 -28.50
C HIS A 32 1.33 11.33 -27.09
N ASP A 33 0.62 10.74 -26.11
CA ASP A 33 1.05 10.64 -24.71
C ASP A 33 2.08 9.52 -24.52
N GLU A 34 3.35 9.84 -24.63
CA GLU A 34 4.45 9.03 -24.10
C GLU A 34 4.56 9.32 -22.59
N ARG A 35 3.85 8.55 -21.77
CA ARG A 35 3.88 8.68 -20.31
C ARG A 35 5.24 8.28 -19.76
N VAL A 36 6.13 9.23 -19.63
CA VAL A 36 7.36 9.07 -18.86
C VAL A 36 7.11 9.57 -17.43
N TRP A 37 6.95 8.65 -16.51
CA TRP A 37 6.87 8.95 -15.08
C TRP A 37 8.29 9.09 -14.52
N VAL A 38 8.86 10.29 -14.58
CA VAL A 38 10.17 10.59 -13.98
C VAL A 38 9.92 11.39 -12.70
N PRO A 39 10.33 10.87 -11.53
CA PRO A 39 10.30 11.68 -10.31
C PRO A 39 11.23 12.87 -10.49
N PRO A 40 10.81 14.10 -10.14
CA PRO A 40 11.71 15.22 -10.11
C PRO A 40 12.84 15.01 -9.07
N ASP A 41 14.02 15.52 -9.37
CA ASP A 41 15.22 15.42 -8.52
C ASP A 41 14.95 15.81 -7.04
N VAL A 42 14.10 16.82 -6.82
CA VAL A 42 13.70 17.27 -5.49
C VAL A 42 12.94 16.17 -4.69
N ALA A 43 12.12 15.36 -5.36
CA ALA A 43 11.43 14.26 -4.69
C ALA A 43 12.41 13.15 -4.31
N ALA A 44 13.39 12.86 -5.18
CA ALA A 44 14.43 11.89 -4.91
C ALA A 44 15.34 12.33 -3.74
N GLU A 45 15.76 13.59 -3.71
CA GLU A 45 16.53 14.15 -2.59
C GLU A 45 15.77 14.05 -1.26
N ARG A 46 14.45 14.34 -1.28
CA ARG A 46 13.61 14.24 -0.09
C ARG A 46 13.45 12.80 0.39
N ALA A 47 13.29 11.85 -0.52
CA ALA A 47 13.23 10.42 -0.20
C ALA A 47 14.53 9.96 0.51
N VAL A 48 15.71 10.35 -0.03
CA VAL A 48 17.01 10.05 0.62
C VAL A 48 17.10 10.64 2.03
N GLN A 49 16.61 11.86 2.25
CA GLN A 49 16.62 12.48 3.59
C GLN A 49 15.71 11.72 4.57
N VAL A 50 14.52 11.28 4.11
CA VAL A 50 13.59 10.51 4.94
C VAL A 50 14.19 9.13 5.29
N GLU A 51 14.81 8.45 4.32
CA GLU A 51 15.47 7.17 4.57
C GLU A 51 16.62 7.28 5.57
N ARG A 52 17.47 8.32 5.46
CA ARG A 52 18.53 8.59 6.46
C ARG A 52 17.96 8.82 7.84
N ALA A 53 16.91 9.65 7.96
CA ALA A 53 16.26 9.88 9.25
C ALA A 53 15.68 8.59 9.84
N ALA A 54 15.14 7.70 9.01
CA ALA A 54 14.66 6.39 9.41
C ALA A 54 15.81 5.47 9.87
N ASP A 55 16.96 5.49 9.19
CA ASP A 55 18.15 4.73 9.61
C ASP A 55 18.66 5.21 10.96
N ASP A 56 18.76 6.52 11.17
CA ASP A 56 19.19 7.14 12.43
C ASP A 56 18.23 6.77 13.58
N ALA A 57 16.93 6.81 13.33
CA ALA A 57 15.91 6.42 14.31
C ALA A 57 16.00 4.92 14.67
N ALA A 58 16.18 4.05 13.68
CA ALA A 58 16.37 2.62 13.90
C ALA A 58 17.65 2.33 14.70
N ALA A 59 18.76 3.01 14.39
CA ALA A 59 20.01 2.91 15.13
C ALA A 59 19.85 3.38 16.59
N ALA A 60 18.96 4.34 16.85
CA ALA A 60 18.60 4.79 18.20
C ALA A 60 17.62 3.85 18.91
N GLY A 61 17.21 2.73 18.29
CA GLY A 61 16.32 1.73 18.89
C GLY A 61 14.83 1.99 18.67
N ALA A 62 14.45 2.92 17.78
CA ALA A 62 13.05 3.13 17.42
C ALA A 62 12.52 1.97 16.55
N GLU A 63 11.34 1.47 16.87
CA GLU A 63 10.65 0.52 16.01
C GLU A 63 9.99 1.25 14.85
N LEU A 64 10.41 0.92 13.64
CA LEU A 64 9.85 1.46 12.40
C LEU A 64 8.88 0.44 11.80
N ARG A 65 7.61 0.56 12.11
CA ARG A 65 6.56 -0.42 11.78
C ARG A 65 6.50 -0.76 10.29
N LEU A 66 6.62 0.24 9.41
CA LEU A 66 6.65 0.00 7.97
C LEU A 66 7.84 -0.90 7.56
N ARG A 67 9.03 -0.69 8.15
CA ARG A 67 10.20 -1.55 7.91
C ARG A 67 10.02 -2.95 8.49
N SER A 68 9.38 -3.05 9.66
CA SER A 68 9.03 -4.34 10.26
C SER A 68 8.05 -5.13 9.39
N VAL A 69 7.04 -4.47 8.83
CA VAL A 69 6.13 -5.07 7.83
C VAL A 69 6.92 -5.51 6.60
N GLY A 70 7.75 -4.63 6.03
CA GLY A 70 8.58 -4.96 4.88
C GLY A 70 9.45 -6.20 5.09
N ALA A 71 10.15 -6.27 6.23
CA ALA A 71 10.99 -7.41 6.57
C ALA A 71 10.18 -8.70 6.79
N ARG A 72 9.03 -8.61 7.47
CA ARG A 72 8.18 -9.76 7.79
C ARG A 72 7.56 -10.40 6.55
N PHE A 73 7.16 -9.58 5.59
CA PHE A 73 6.53 -10.04 4.34
C PHE A 73 7.51 -10.17 3.17
N GLY A 74 8.80 -9.92 3.39
CA GLY A 74 9.83 -10.01 2.35
C GLY A 74 9.66 -8.99 1.22
N LEU A 75 9.15 -7.78 1.54
CA LEU A 75 8.94 -6.71 0.56
C LEU A 75 10.27 -6.09 0.15
N ASP A 76 10.47 -5.88 -1.13
CA ASP A 76 11.55 -5.02 -1.61
C ASP A 76 11.14 -3.53 -1.61
N ALA A 77 12.06 -2.64 -1.99
CA ALA A 77 11.82 -1.21 -1.99
C ALA A 77 10.63 -0.80 -2.87
N ILE A 78 10.46 -1.46 -4.02
CA ILE A 78 9.35 -1.17 -4.95
C ILE A 78 8.01 -1.66 -4.37
N ASP A 79 8.00 -2.80 -3.70
CA ASP A 79 6.79 -3.30 -3.03
C ASP A 79 6.36 -2.35 -1.91
N VAL A 80 7.30 -1.79 -1.15
CA VAL A 80 7.02 -0.76 -0.14
C VAL A 80 6.47 0.51 -0.79
N GLU A 81 7.01 0.96 -1.91
CA GLU A 81 6.49 2.12 -2.66
C GLU A 81 5.06 1.88 -3.17
N LEU A 82 4.77 0.68 -3.67
CA LEU A 82 3.42 0.29 -4.09
C LEU A 82 2.44 0.28 -2.91
N LEU A 83 2.86 -0.27 -1.76
CA LEU A 83 2.06 -0.25 -0.52
C LEU A 83 1.77 1.18 -0.07
N LEU A 84 2.79 2.04 -0.01
CA LEU A 84 2.64 3.45 0.36
C LEU A 84 1.74 4.21 -0.63
N THR A 85 1.86 3.94 -1.92
CA THR A 85 1.00 4.53 -2.95
C THR A 85 -0.46 4.11 -2.76
N ALA A 86 -0.71 2.84 -2.45
CA ALA A 86 -2.06 2.36 -2.19
C ALA A 86 -2.65 2.93 -0.88
N MET A 87 -1.81 3.09 0.16
CA MET A 87 -2.21 3.57 1.50
C MET A 87 -2.39 5.09 1.58
N ALA A 88 -1.78 5.86 0.69
CA ALA A 88 -1.70 7.31 0.80
C ALA A 88 -3.05 8.02 1.02
N PRO A 89 -4.18 7.65 0.38
CA PRO A 89 -5.47 8.29 0.63
C PRO A 89 -6.03 8.04 2.04
N ASP A 90 -5.66 6.92 2.67
CA ASP A 90 -6.10 6.57 4.02
C ASP A 90 -5.28 7.31 5.11
N VAL A 91 -4.14 7.91 4.73
CA VAL A 91 -3.28 8.72 5.61
C VAL A 91 -3.53 10.22 5.43
N ASP A 92 -3.82 10.66 4.20
CA ASP A 92 -4.02 12.06 3.87
C ASP A 92 -5.06 12.20 2.73
N ASP A 93 -6.21 12.78 3.04
CA ASP A 93 -7.36 12.94 2.13
C ASP A 93 -7.05 13.74 0.86
N ARG A 94 -5.97 14.53 0.85
CA ARG A 94 -5.53 15.26 -0.35
C ARG A 94 -5.16 14.32 -1.48
N PHE A 95 -4.71 13.09 -1.17
CA PHE A 95 -4.39 12.09 -2.18
C PHE A 95 -5.61 11.60 -2.95
N GLU A 96 -6.82 11.62 -2.37
CA GLU A 96 -8.05 11.32 -3.11
C GLU A 96 -8.21 12.24 -4.34
N ARG A 97 -7.95 13.54 -4.15
CA ARG A 97 -8.05 14.53 -5.23
C ARG A 97 -6.91 14.39 -6.23
N TYR A 98 -5.68 14.12 -5.75
CA TYR A 98 -4.54 13.89 -6.64
C TYR A 98 -4.74 12.66 -7.50
N TYR A 99 -5.27 11.57 -6.93
CA TYR A 99 -5.52 10.34 -7.67
C TYR A 99 -6.69 10.47 -8.64
N GLY A 100 -7.77 11.17 -8.26
CA GLY A 100 -8.84 11.51 -9.18
C GLY A 100 -8.33 12.28 -10.41
N TYR A 101 -7.48 13.29 -10.19
CA TYR A 101 -6.84 14.05 -11.27
C TYR A 101 -5.90 13.17 -12.13
N LEU A 102 -5.04 12.37 -11.51
CA LEU A 102 -4.06 11.52 -12.22
C LEU A 102 -4.71 10.35 -12.96
N ASN A 103 -5.81 9.81 -12.44
CA ASN A 103 -6.62 8.79 -13.12
C ASN A 103 -7.51 9.39 -14.24
N ASP A 104 -7.58 10.72 -14.30
CA ASP A 104 -8.50 11.45 -15.18
C ASP A 104 -9.97 11.06 -14.95
N ASP A 105 -10.32 10.84 -13.70
CA ASP A 105 -11.65 10.44 -13.25
C ASP A 105 -11.85 10.86 -11.79
N VAL A 106 -12.64 11.88 -11.56
CA VAL A 106 -12.88 12.47 -10.23
C VAL A 106 -13.56 11.52 -9.26
N THR A 107 -14.13 10.41 -9.74
CA THR A 107 -14.74 9.38 -8.92
C THR A 107 -13.70 8.38 -8.39
N ARG A 108 -12.51 8.32 -8.98
CA ARG A 108 -11.43 7.40 -8.63
C ARG A 108 -10.52 8.00 -7.58
N ARG A 109 -10.91 7.86 -6.34
CA ARG A 109 -10.22 8.44 -5.19
C ARG A 109 -9.04 7.59 -4.67
N ARG A 110 -8.90 6.36 -5.17
CA ARG A 110 -7.78 5.44 -4.87
C ARG A 110 -6.86 5.30 -6.08
N ALA A 111 -5.62 4.90 -5.84
CA ALA A 111 -4.72 4.58 -6.93
C ALA A 111 -5.28 3.40 -7.73
N SER A 112 -5.31 3.54 -9.06
CA SER A 112 -5.50 2.37 -9.92
C SER A 112 -4.19 1.58 -10.03
N VAL A 113 -4.28 0.29 -10.39
CA VAL A 113 -3.10 -0.54 -10.67
C VAL A 113 -2.15 0.16 -11.65
N GLY A 114 -2.68 0.71 -12.76
CA GLY A 114 -1.87 1.40 -13.74
C GLY A 114 -1.21 2.66 -13.21
N LEU A 115 -1.94 3.44 -12.39
CA LEU A 115 -1.39 4.64 -11.74
C LEU A 115 -0.29 4.25 -10.75
N ALA A 116 -0.51 3.26 -9.90
CA ALA A 116 0.47 2.84 -8.91
C ALA A 116 1.76 2.33 -9.56
N LEU A 117 1.65 1.48 -10.59
CA LEU A 117 2.82 1.02 -11.35
C LEU A 117 3.57 2.21 -11.97
N GLY A 118 2.86 3.16 -12.58
CA GLY A 118 3.48 4.35 -13.17
C GLY A 118 4.15 5.25 -12.14
N LEU A 119 3.56 5.44 -10.96
CA LEU A 119 4.15 6.24 -9.87
C LEU A 119 5.44 5.63 -9.33
N CYS A 120 5.54 4.29 -9.32
CA CYS A 120 6.75 3.54 -8.94
C CYS A 120 7.73 3.33 -10.11
N GLY A 121 7.54 4.01 -11.25
CA GLY A 121 8.44 3.92 -12.40
C GLY A 121 8.39 2.59 -13.15
N LEU A 122 7.33 1.81 -12.99
CA LEU A 122 7.16 0.50 -13.61
C LEU A 122 6.34 0.60 -14.90
N GLU A 123 6.80 -0.06 -15.95
CA GLU A 123 6.04 -0.20 -17.18
C GLU A 123 4.91 -1.21 -17.02
N ALA A 124 3.67 -0.75 -17.03
CA ALA A 124 2.48 -1.60 -16.83
C ALA A 124 2.30 -2.68 -17.93
N ALA A 125 3.00 -2.59 -19.05
CA ALA A 125 3.00 -3.60 -20.11
C ALA A 125 3.89 -4.81 -19.77
N ARG A 126 4.84 -4.68 -18.84
CA ARG A 126 5.76 -5.74 -18.45
C ARG A 126 5.12 -6.74 -17.51
N ALA A 127 5.40 -8.03 -17.72
CA ALA A 127 4.89 -9.11 -16.86
C ALA A 127 5.42 -8.98 -15.42
N GLU A 128 6.69 -8.62 -15.26
CA GLU A 128 7.34 -8.44 -13.96
C GLU A 128 6.70 -7.32 -13.12
N ALA A 129 6.31 -6.22 -13.76
CA ALA A 129 5.59 -5.14 -13.09
C ALA A 129 4.21 -5.61 -12.59
N ARG A 130 3.47 -6.32 -13.44
CA ARG A 130 2.16 -6.86 -13.10
C ARG A 130 2.20 -7.94 -12.03
N SER A 131 3.25 -8.77 -12.03
CA SER A 131 3.40 -9.86 -11.04
C SER A 131 3.53 -9.35 -9.61
N ARG A 132 4.00 -8.12 -9.38
CA ARG A 132 4.09 -7.48 -8.06
C ARG A 132 2.71 -7.23 -7.41
N LEU A 133 1.68 -7.12 -8.23
CA LEU A 133 0.28 -7.04 -7.80
C LEU A 133 -0.52 -8.29 -8.24
N GLY A 134 0.17 -9.38 -8.54
CA GLY A 134 -0.46 -10.68 -8.82
C GLY A 134 -0.90 -11.40 -7.54
N PRO A 135 -1.81 -12.40 -7.66
CA PRO A 135 -2.34 -13.12 -6.49
C PRO A 135 -1.28 -13.80 -5.61
N ALA A 136 -0.12 -14.17 -6.19
CA ALA A 136 0.98 -14.81 -5.48
C ALA A 136 2.05 -13.82 -4.98
N SER A 137 1.87 -12.51 -5.21
CA SER A 137 2.83 -11.50 -4.73
C SER A 137 2.75 -11.34 -3.22
N ALA A 138 3.85 -10.92 -2.59
CA ALA A 138 3.89 -10.68 -1.14
C ALA A 138 2.84 -9.63 -0.69
N LEU A 139 2.55 -8.63 -1.53
CA LEU A 139 1.55 -7.61 -1.24
C LEU A 139 0.13 -8.17 -1.21
N VAL A 140 -0.25 -8.99 -2.20
CA VAL A 140 -1.61 -9.51 -2.33
C VAL A 140 -1.79 -10.78 -1.51
N ALA A 141 -0.89 -11.75 -1.62
CA ALA A 141 -0.95 -13.00 -0.85
C ALA A 141 -0.79 -12.74 0.67
N GLY A 142 -0.01 -11.72 1.04
CA GLY A 142 0.14 -11.28 2.43
C GLY A 142 -1.04 -10.47 2.96
N GLY A 143 -2.05 -10.18 2.15
CA GLY A 143 -3.19 -9.36 2.55
C GLY A 143 -2.86 -7.91 2.86
N LEU A 144 -1.73 -7.39 2.34
CA LEU A 144 -1.31 -6.01 2.54
C LEU A 144 -2.00 -5.05 1.56
N VAL A 145 -2.32 -5.55 0.37
CA VAL A 145 -3.04 -4.80 -0.68
C VAL A 145 -4.13 -5.69 -1.28
N GLU A 146 -5.31 -5.15 -1.38
CA GLU A 146 -6.45 -5.71 -2.08
C GLU A 146 -6.64 -5.03 -3.43
N ILE A 147 -7.03 -5.80 -4.45
CA ILE A 147 -7.38 -5.27 -5.77
C ILE A 147 -8.89 -5.37 -5.92
N GLU A 148 -9.54 -4.21 -5.89
CA GLU A 148 -10.99 -4.08 -6.00
C GLU A 148 -11.44 -4.03 -7.48
N ASP A 149 -12.74 -4.02 -7.71
CA ASP A 149 -13.36 -3.90 -9.04
C ASP A 149 -12.97 -5.02 -10.03
N PRO A 150 -13.19 -6.32 -9.70
CA PRO A 150 -12.72 -7.44 -10.52
C PRO A 150 -13.27 -7.45 -11.96
N ASP A 151 -14.40 -6.81 -12.20
CA ASP A 151 -15.03 -6.72 -13.53
C ASP A 151 -14.35 -5.70 -14.45
N ARG A 152 -13.49 -4.86 -13.91
CA ARG A 152 -12.74 -3.88 -14.71
C ARG A 152 -11.46 -4.47 -15.29
N PRO A 153 -10.92 -3.91 -16.39
CA PRO A 153 -9.57 -4.22 -16.86
C PRO A 153 -8.55 -4.00 -15.74
N LEU A 154 -7.55 -4.87 -15.63
CA LEU A 154 -6.59 -4.88 -14.51
C LEU A 154 -6.00 -3.49 -14.19
N LEU A 155 -5.54 -2.77 -15.20
CA LEU A 155 -4.87 -1.48 -14.99
C LEU A 155 -5.79 -0.38 -14.43
N THR A 156 -7.09 -0.57 -14.53
CA THR A 156 -8.08 0.38 -14.02
C THR A 156 -8.75 -0.07 -12.72
N ARG A 157 -8.34 -1.21 -12.16
CA ARG A 157 -8.78 -1.69 -10.86
C ARG A 157 -8.18 -0.84 -9.75
N SER A 158 -8.95 -0.60 -8.69
CA SER A 158 -8.51 0.17 -7.54
C SER A 158 -7.65 -0.67 -6.60
N LEU A 159 -6.64 -0.05 -5.99
CA LEU A 159 -5.86 -0.63 -4.90
C LEU A 159 -6.40 -0.12 -3.56
N ARG A 160 -6.59 -1.03 -2.63
CA ARG A 160 -6.98 -0.74 -1.25
C ARG A 160 -5.99 -1.40 -0.29
N VAL A 161 -5.61 -0.68 0.75
CA VAL A 161 -4.92 -1.25 1.91
C VAL A 161 -5.98 -1.53 2.98
N PRO A 162 -6.04 -2.74 3.58
CA PRO A 162 -6.95 -3.01 4.67
C PRO A 162 -6.72 -2.04 5.84
N ASP A 163 -7.81 -1.58 6.46
CA ASP A 163 -7.77 -0.58 7.53
C ASP A 163 -6.86 -1.03 8.69
N ARG A 164 -6.84 -2.34 8.98
CA ARG A 164 -5.97 -2.91 10.01
C ARG A 164 -4.47 -2.74 9.69
N VAL A 165 -4.09 -2.88 8.41
CA VAL A 165 -2.69 -2.69 7.96
C VAL A 165 -2.30 -1.22 8.10
N THR A 166 -3.15 -0.31 7.63
CA THR A 166 -2.94 1.14 7.80
C THR A 166 -2.84 1.52 9.27
N ALA A 167 -3.76 1.04 10.12
CA ALA A 167 -3.73 1.29 11.56
C ALA A 167 -2.44 0.80 12.21
N HIS A 168 -1.96 -0.41 11.85
CA HIS A 168 -0.70 -0.94 12.36
C HIS A 168 0.49 -0.07 11.98
N VAL A 169 0.60 0.32 10.71
CA VAL A 169 1.70 1.19 10.24
C VAL A 169 1.67 2.54 10.96
N LEU A 170 0.47 3.06 11.27
CA LEU A 170 0.28 4.32 11.99
C LEU A 170 0.42 4.20 13.52
N GLY A 171 0.65 3.00 14.05
CA GLY A 171 0.97 2.81 15.48
C GLY A 171 -0.10 2.12 16.32
N SER A 172 -1.21 1.65 15.73
CA SER A 172 -2.24 0.89 16.47
C SER A 172 -1.98 -0.62 16.39
N ASP A 173 -2.02 -1.29 17.53
CA ASP A 173 -1.94 -2.76 17.65
C ASP A 173 -3.27 -3.38 18.10
N GLU A 174 -4.37 -2.62 18.00
CA GLU A 174 -5.68 -3.16 18.30
C GLU A 174 -6.03 -4.29 17.32
N PRO A 175 -6.63 -5.40 17.79
CA PRO A 175 -7.08 -6.48 16.93
C PRO A 175 -8.03 -5.97 15.84
N ASP A 176 -8.09 -6.69 14.71
CA ASP A 176 -9.10 -6.43 13.70
C ASP A 176 -10.50 -6.74 14.25
N ALA A 177 -11.42 -5.79 14.12
CA ALA A 177 -12.81 -5.96 14.55
C ALA A 177 -13.50 -7.19 13.89
N ALA A 178 -13.02 -7.63 12.72
CA ALA A 178 -13.50 -8.86 12.10
C ALA A 178 -13.20 -10.12 12.94
N LEU A 179 -12.22 -10.05 13.84
CA LEU A 179 -11.87 -11.15 14.76
C LEU A 179 -12.78 -11.23 15.98
N ASP A 180 -13.52 -10.19 16.33
CA ASP A 180 -14.35 -10.12 17.55
C ASP A 180 -15.38 -11.27 17.65
N ALA A 181 -15.83 -11.79 16.51
CA ALA A 181 -16.78 -12.89 16.47
C ALA A 181 -16.13 -14.28 16.63
N VAL A 182 -14.80 -14.40 16.44
CA VAL A 182 -14.09 -15.68 16.37
C VAL A 182 -12.89 -15.77 17.32
N ALA A 183 -12.46 -14.68 17.91
CA ALA A 183 -11.32 -14.63 18.81
C ALA A 183 -11.58 -13.66 19.97
N VAL A 184 -11.23 -14.09 21.17
CA VAL A 184 -11.26 -13.25 22.36
C VAL A 184 -9.82 -12.97 22.78
N PRO A 185 -9.39 -11.68 22.87
CA PRO A 185 -8.08 -11.34 23.35
C PRO A 185 -7.90 -11.83 24.80
N VAL A 186 -6.88 -12.64 25.03
CA VAL A 186 -6.51 -13.11 26.38
C VAL A 186 -5.42 -12.18 26.92
N ALA A 187 -5.65 -11.60 28.10
CA ALA A 187 -4.65 -10.79 28.76
C ALA A 187 -3.40 -11.64 29.05
N PRO A 188 -2.18 -11.10 28.87
CA PRO A 188 -0.96 -11.82 29.21
C PRO A 188 -0.99 -12.28 30.67
N SER A 189 -0.70 -13.55 30.91
CA SER A 189 -0.70 -14.14 32.26
C SER A 189 0.38 -13.61 33.20
N GLY A 190 1.28 -12.76 32.72
CA GLY A 190 2.44 -12.25 33.46
C GLY A 190 3.59 -13.26 33.58
N GLU A 191 3.37 -14.51 33.21
CA GLU A 191 4.45 -15.51 33.12
C GLU A 191 5.13 -15.41 31.75
N PRO A 192 6.48 -15.45 31.71
CA PRO A 192 7.18 -15.46 30.42
C PRO A 192 6.82 -16.75 29.66
N PRO A 193 6.50 -16.64 28.38
CA PRO A 193 6.18 -17.81 27.56
C PRO A 193 7.40 -18.76 27.49
N PRO A 194 7.17 -20.07 27.36
CA PRO A 194 8.27 -21.04 27.21
C PRO A 194 9.17 -20.64 26.03
N THR A 195 10.48 -20.70 26.22
CA THR A 195 11.47 -20.29 25.21
C THR A 195 11.28 -21.04 23.89
N GLU A 196 10.89 -22.31 23.94
CA GLU A 196 10.60 -23.15 22.79
C GLU A 196 9.40 -22.62 21.98
N LEU A 197 8.36 -22.15 22.67
CA LEU A 197 7.18 -21.54 22.04
C LEU A 197 7.54 -20.23 21.34
N VAL A 198 8.35 -19.39 21.98
CA VAL A 198 8.84 -18.14 21.38
C VAL A 198 9.70 -18.42 20.15
N ALA A 199 10.56 -19.43 20.21
CA ALA A 199 11.39 -19.85 19.08
C ALA A 199 10.53 -20.35 17.92
N ALA A 200 9.54 -21.21 18.20
CA ALA A 200 8.62 -21.74 17.19
C ALA A 200 7.79 -20.63 16.50
N LEU A 201 7.33 -19.61 17.25
CA LEU A 201 6.56 -18.50 16.70
C LEU A 201 7.40 -17.52 15.85
N ARG A 202 8.73 -17.64 15.87
CA ARG A 202 9.62 -16.82 15.03
C ARG A 202 9.87 -17.44 13.66
N GLU A 203 9.55 -18.71 13.48
CA GLU A 203 9.64 -19.36 12.17
C GLU A 203 8.56 -18.79 11.23
N PRO A 204 8.90 -18.47 9.97
CA PRO A 204 7.91 -18.12 8.96
C PRO A 204 6.90 -19.28 8.82
N ASP A 205 5.63 -18.97 8.75
CA ASP A 205 4.54 -19.95 8.61
C ASP A 205 4.32 -20.89 9.83
N ALA A 206 4.89 -20.58 10.98
CA ALA A 206 4.68 -21.37 12.17
C ALA A 206 3.24 -21.25 12.67
N PHE A 207 2.55 -22.38 12.75
CA PHE A 207 1.27 -22.49 13.42
C PHE A 207 1.47 -23.24 14.74
N VAL A 208 1.23 -22.57 15.87
CA VAL A 208 1.33 -23.19 17.18
C VAL A 208 -0.06 -23.42 17.76
N TYR A 209 -0.41 -24.67 17.93
CA TYR A 209 -1.62 -25.08 18.63
C TYR A 209 -1.28 -25.48 20.05
N THR A 210 -1.79 -24.74 21.04
CA THR A 210 -1.65 -25.10 22.46
C THR A 210 -2.99 -25.62 22.97
N ARG A 211 -2.99 -26.76 23.63
CA ARG A 211 -4.14 -27.32 24.32
C ARG A 211 -3.84 -27.34 25.81
N ASP A 212 -4.34 -26.34 26.52
CA ASP A 212 -4.33 -26.31 27.95
C ASP A 212 -5.71 -26.72 28.48
N ARG A 213 -5.77 -27.71 29.36
CA ARG A 213 -7.02 -28.18 29.96
C ARG A 213 -7.59 -27.20 30.98
N GLU A 214 -6.77 -26.32 31.54
CA GLU A 214 -7.21 -25.33 32.52
C GLU A 214 -7.87 -24.10 31.85
N THR A 215 -7.45 -23.73 30.65
CA THR A 215 -8.03 -22.60 29.91
C THR A 215 -9.43 -22.91 29.39
N VAL A 216 -9.82 -24.18 29.23
CA VAL A 216 -11.14 -24.60 28.78
C VAL A 216 -12.19 -24.57 29.88
N ALA A 217 -11.79 -24.49 31.15
CA ALA A 217 -12.68 -24.47 32.32
C ALA A 217 -13.20 -23.07 32.71
N VAL A 218 -12.81 -22.02 31.97
CA VAL A 218 -13.19 -20.62 32.21
C VAL A 218 -14.13 -20.06 31.14
N GLN A 219 -14.81 -20.94 30.40
CA GLN A 219 -15.90 -20.53 29.53
C GLN A 219 -17.25 -20.71 30.20
#